data_67c3e9c78aa60c7962aaf5c16ffee2e2
#
_entry.id   67c3e9c78aa60c7962aaf5c16ffee2e2
#
_cell.length_a   1.000
_cell.length_b   1.000
_cell.length_c   1.000
_cell.angle_alpha   90.00
_cell.angle_beta   90.00
_cell.angle_gamma   90.00
#
_symmetry.space_group_name_H-M   'P 1'
#
loop_
_entity.id
_entity.type
_entity.pdbx_description
1 polymer ?
#
loop_
_entity_poly.entity_id
_entity_poly.type
_entity_poly.pdbx_seq_one_letter_code
_entity_poly.pdbx_strand_id
1 'polypeptide(L)'
;MTTLTGMNPVFEPVLAELSERHRDEVLAAFAAVEHSPEPVPEAQLFALRDATLRRSLDDLLHRVGRTLVPAGTGWTSGYRDEVAAELAQAGWHSLPATDRAVLVLVLIHSVAIPRSRGLMQGDTWTSGQPTMASELLAASRLQPTDVRIALGHLRAAGLVQLAPQRAGAGQSAAYLPGPQLHRLSAAARRRLQEELILAAAPSSPVAAAIRARRDRPGAA
;
A
#
# COMPACT_ATOMS: atom_id res chain seq x y z
N MET A 1 23.04 -1.60 37.06
CA MET A 1 23.13 -0.53 36.04
C MET A 1 23.45 -1.19 34.72
N THR A 2 22.42 -1.59 33.96
CA THR A 2 22.58 -2.17 32.62
C THR A 2 22.60 -1.02 31.66
N THR A 3 23.78 -0.65 31.20
CA THR A 3 23.98 0.35 30.12
C THR A 3 23.30 -0.18 28.87
N LEU A 4 22.27 0.52 28.41
CA LEU A 4 21.64 0.37 27.09
C LEU A 4 22.63 0.79 26.00
N THR A 5 23.72 0.01 25.86
CA THR A 5 24.68 0.16 24.76
C THR A 5 24.10 -0.51 23.54
N GLY A 6 23.31 0.23 22.75
CA GLY A 6 22.74 -0.33 21.52
C GLY A 6 21.60 0.45 20.88
N MET A 7 21.29 1.66 21.35
CA MET A 7 20.28 2.45 20.68
C MET A 7 20.81 2.93 19.32
N ASN A 8 20.04 2.70 18.28
CA ASN A 8 20.40 3.11 16.92
C ASN A 8 20.60 4.64 16.89
N PRO A 9 21.80 5.15 16.52
CA PRO A 9 22.09 6.59 16.54
C PRO A 9 21.14 7.42 15.66
N VAL A 10 20.47 6.79 14.70
CA VAL A 10 19.46 7.42 13.86
C VAL A 10 18.22 7.81 14.67
N PHE A 11 17.86 7.06 15.70
CA PHE A 11 16.66 7.28 16.51
C PHE A 11 16.90 8.14 17.74
N GLU A 12 18.16 8.20 18.21
CA GLU A 12 18.54 8.89 19.44
C GLU A 12 18.01 10.34 19.54
N PRO A 13 18.11 11.20 18.48
CA PRO A 13 17.65 12.59 18.59
C PRO A 13 16.16 12.75 18.87
N VAL A 14 15.32 11.79 18.45
CA VAL A 14 13.87 11.80 18.73
C VAL A 14 13.59 11.20 20.10
N LEU A 15 14.26 10.09 20.42
CA LEU A 15 14.00 9.37 21.65
C LEU A 15 14.55 10.06 22.90
N ALA A 16 15.63 10.87 22.77
CA ALA A 16 16.24 11.58 23.89
C ALA A 16 15.27 12.57 24.55
N GLU A 17 14.31 13.13 23.80
CA GLU A 17 13.32 14.08 24.30
C GLU A 17 12.15 13.42 25.07
N LEU A 18 12.05 12.08 25.01
CA LEU A 18 10.95 11.33 25.61
C LEU A 18 11.36 10.70 26.97
N SER A 19 10.40 10.58 27.87
CA SER A 19 10.56 9.75 29.05
C SER A 19 10.74 8.27 28.66
N GLU A 20 11.39 7.46 29.52
CA GLU A 20 11.63 6.04 29.27
C GLU A 20 10.36 5.29 28.83
N ARG A 21 9.25 5.50 29.56
CA ARG A 21 7.94 4.92 29.24
C ARG A 21 7.47 5.33 27.85
N HIS A 22 7.59 6.61 27.48
CA HIS A 22 7.14 7.09 26.18
C HIS A 22 8.02 6.59 25.05
N ARG A 23 9.34 6.38 25.30
CA ARG A 23 10.25 5.71 24.34
C ARG A 23 9.74 4.31 24.00
N ASP A 24 9.45 3.51 25.04
CA ASP A 24 8.95 2.14 24.85
C ASP A 24 7.64 2.11 24.06
N GLU A 25 6.70 3.01 24.37
CA GLU A 25 5.43 3.13 23.64
C GLU A 25 5.63 3.51 22.16
N VAL A 26 6.54 4.45 21.87
CA VAL A 26 6.83 4.89 20.49
C VAL A 26 7.57 3.79 19.72
N LEU A 27 8.55 3.10 20.34
CA LEU A 27 9.26 1.99 19.71
C LEU A 27 8.35 0.78 19.46
N ALA A 28 7.45 0.47 20.38
CA ALA A 28 6.44 -0.57 20.17
C ALA A 28 5.50 -0.23 19.01
N ALA A 29 5.06 1.03 18.93
CA ALA A 29 4.25 1.49 17.81
C ALA A 29 5.01 1.48 16.48
N PHE A 30 6.29 1.88 16.48
CA PHE A 30 7.16 1.80 15.30
C PHE A 30 7.25 0.36 14.78
N ALA A 31 7.57 -0.59 15.65
CA ALA A 31 7.65 -2.00 15.28
C ALA A 31 6.31 -2.53 14.76
N ALA A 32 5.21 -2.15 15.39
CA ALA A 32 3.88 -2.58 14.99
C ALA A 32 3.50 -2.06 13.59
N VAL A 33 3.64 -0.76 13.31
CA VAL A 33 3.26 -0.19 11.99
C VAL A 33 4.20 -0.64 10.86
N GLU A 34 5.46 -0.97 11.16
CA GLU A 34 6.42 -1.47 10.19
C GLU A 34 6.17 -2.94 9.82
N HIS A 35 5.89 -3.79 10.80
CA HIS A 35 5.89 -5.24 10.61
C HIS A 35 4.49 -5.86 10.53
N SER A 36 3.44 -5.17 10.99
CA SER A 36 2.08 -5.69 10.83
C SER A 36 1.69 -5.76 9.36
N PRO A 37 1.15 -6.88 8.86
CA PRO A 37 0.58 -6.96 7.52
C PRO A 37 -0.66 -6.07 7.37
N GLU A 38 -1.46 -5.94 8.42
CA GLU A 38 -2.68 -5.13 8.44
C GLU A 38 -2.45 -3.82 9.20
N PRO A 39 -3.22 -2.76 8.89
CA PRO A 39 -3.17 -1.52 9.64
C PRO A 39 -3.41 -1.75 11.12
N VAL A 40 -2.58 -1.14 11.97
CA VAL A 40 -2.67 -1.23 13.42
C VAL A 40 -3.79 -0.31 13.91
N PRO A 41 -4.85 -0.83 14.54
CA PRO A 41 -5.92 0.00 15.09
C PRO A 41 -5.38 1.02 16.09
N GLU A 42 -5.84 2.27 15.99
CA GLU A 42 -5.41 3.35 16.88
C GLU A 42 -5.64 3.02 18.36
N ALA A 43 -6.71 2.25 18.66
CA ALA A 43 -7.05 1.85 20.01
C ALA A 43 -6.04 0.88 20.66
N GLN A 44 -5.23 0.17 19.87
CA GLN A 44 -4.31 -0.85 20.38
C GLN A 44 -3.05 -0.28 21.02
N LEU A 45 -2.58 0.89 20.56
CA LEU A 45 -1.31 1.46 21.01
C LEU A 45 -1.50 2.91 21.47
N PHE A 46 -1.00 3.20 22.68
CA PHE A 46 -1.12 4.53 23.26
C PHE A 46 -0.45 5.61 22.36
N ALA A 47 0.72 5.31 21.80
CA ALA A 47 1.45 6.22 20.92
C ALA A 47 0.69 6.58 19.63
N LEU A 48 -0.28 5.77 19.19
CA LEU A 48 -1.13 6.10 18.06
C LEU A 48 -2.29 7.02 18.43
N ARG A 49 -2.76 6.96 19.67
CA ARG A 49 -3.85 7.81 20.20
C ARG A 49 -3.35 9.19 20.63
N ASP A 50 -2.18 9.25 21.25
CA ASP A 50 -1.60 10.51 21.69
C ASP A 50 -0.96 11.25 20.51
N ALA A 51 -1.42 12.49 20.26
CA ALA A 51 -0.97 13.29 19.13
C ALA A 51 0.52 13.67 19.18
N THR A 52 1.08 13.77 20.40
CA THR A 52 2.51 14.12 20.58
C THR A 52 3.37 12.90 20.30
N LEU A 53 3.04 11.74 20.87
CA LEU A 53 3.76 10.51 20.64
C LEU A 53 3.62 10.03 19.18
N ARG A 54 2.46 10.26 18.55
CA ARG A 54 2.27 9.98 17.14
C ARG A 54 3.16 10.84 16.24
N ARG A 55 3.41 12.10 16.58
CA ARG A 55 4.41 12.92 15.88
C ARG A 55 5.82 12.38 16.07
N SER A 56 6.21 12.03 17.29
CA SER A 56 7.52 11.40 17.54
C SER A 56 7.68 10.09 16.77
N LEU A 57 6.61 9.29 16.66
CA LEU A 57 6.60 8.07 15.81
C LEU A 57 6.81 8.40 14.34
N ASP A 58 6.13 9.42 13.81
CA ASP A 58 6.31 9.84 12.41
C ASP A 58 7.72 10.39 12.18
N ASP A 59 8.29 11.13 13.13
CA ASP A 59 9.68 11.60 13.08
C ASP A 59 10.69 10.44 13.05
N LEU A 60 10.47 9.36 13.81
CA LEU A 60 11.28 8.14 13.70
C LEU A 60 11.17 7.50 12.32
N LEU A 61 9.95 7.37 11.80
CA LEU A 61 9.71 6.83 10.47
C LEU A 61 10.40 7.69 9.39
N HIS A 62 10.34 9.02 9.51
CA HIS A 62 11.01 9.93 8.58
C HIS A 62 12.53 9.70 8.51
N ARG A 63 13.18 9.38 9.63
CA ARG A 63 14.62 9.10 9.65
C ARG A 63 15.04 7.85 8.89
N VAL A 64 14.10 6.94 8.64
CA VAL A 64 14.31 5.74 7.81
C VAL A 64 13.60 5.81 6.45
N GLY A 65 13.24 7.03 6.01
CA GLY A 65 12.62 7.24 4.70
C GLY A 65 11.16 6.80 4.61
N ARG A 66 10.50 6.64 5.78
CA ARG A 66 9.10 6.21 5.88
C ARG A 66 8.22 7.33 6.41
N THR A 67 6.92 7.13 6.38
CA THR A 67 5.93 8.04 6.99
C THR A 67 4.75 7.24 7.51
N LEU A 68 4.05 7.81 8.48
CA LEU A 68 2.84 7.21 9.04
C LEU A 68 1.66 7.44 8.09
N VAL A 69 1.01 6.36 7.68
CA VAL A 69 -0.09 6.38 6.71
C VAL A 69 -1.39 5.96 7.39
N PRO A 70 -2.44 6.80 7.35
CA PRO A 70 -3.75 6.39 7.83
C PRO A 70 -4.38 5.38 6.86
N ALA A 71 -4.96 4.31 7.41
CA ALA A 71 -5.61 3.26 6.64
C ALA A 71 -6.86 2.76 7.41
N GLY A 72 -8.04 3.15 6.95
CA GLY A 72 -9.29 2.89 7.66
C GLY A 72 -9.32 3.51 9.05
N THR A 73 -9.51 2.69 10.08
CA THR A 73 -9.51 3.11 11.51
C THR A 73 -8.15 2.90 12.17
N GLY A 74 -7.11 2.63 11.41
CA GLY A 74 -5.78 2.33 11.92
C GLY A 74 -4.67 3.04 11.14
N TRP A 75 -3.44 2.64 11.45
CA TRP A 75 -2.22 3.23 10.92
C TRP A 75 -1.28 2.14 10.42
N THR A 76 -0.52 2.46 9.40
CA THR A 76 0.59 1.65 8.90
C THR A 76 1.74 2.57 8.48
N SER A 77 2.90 2.03 8.16
CA SER A 77 3.99 2.78 7.56
C SER A 77 3.98 2.67 6.03
N GLY A 78 4.38 3.73 5.36
CA GLY A 78 4.61 3.75 3.93
C GLY A 78 5.93 4.43 3.60
N TYR A 79 6.40 4.35 2.35
CA TYR A 79 7.51 5.17 1.90
C TYR A 79 7.09 6.63 1.80
N ARG A 80 7.98 7.54 2.15
CA ARG A 80 7.86 8.96 1.79
C ARG A 80 7.85 9.08 0.26
N ASP A 81 7.11 10.07 -0.25
CA ASP A 81 6.94 10.20 -1.71
C ASP A 81 8.25 10.45 -2.45
N GLU A 82 9.18 11.19 -1.84
CA GLU A 82 10.52 11.44 -2.39
C GLU A 82 11.33 10.15 -2.48
N VAL A 83 11.34 9.37 -1.39
CA VAL A 83 12.04 8.09 -1.32
C VAL A 83 11.44 7.09 -2.31
N ALA A 84 10.11 7.03 -2.41
CA ALA A 84 9.42 6.19 -3.38
C ALA A 84 9.78 6.58 -4.83
N ALA A 85 9.92 7.87 -5.11
CA ALA A 85 10.33 8.37 -6.42
C ALA A 85 11.79 8.00 -6.74
N GLU A 86 12.71 8.16 -5.79
CA GLU A 86 14.12 7.76 -5.93
C GLU A 86 14.27 6.26 -6.18
N LEU A 87 13.57 5.43 -5.40
CA LEU A 87 13.56 3.97 -5.58
C LEU A 87 13.02 3.56 -6.96
N ALA A 88 11.95 4.23 -7.42
CA ALA A 88 11.39 3.98 -8.75
C ALA A 88 12.38 4.38 -9.87
N GLN A 89 13.06 5.51 -9.75
CA GLN A 89 14.11 5.95 -10.70
C GLN A 89 15.29 4.99 -10.72
N ALA A 90 15.69 4.46 -9.57
CA ALA A 90 16.75 3.47 -9.46
C ALA A 90 16.34 2.07 -9.95
N GLY A 91 15.09 1.87 -10.36
CA GLY A 91 14.57 0.58 -10.84
C GLY A 91 14.39 -0.47 -9.72
N TRP A 92 14.45 -0.06 -8.47
CA TRP A 92 14.30 -0.96 -7.33
C TRP A 92 12.86 -1.47 -7.25
N HIS A 93 12.72 -2.79 -7.03
CA HIS A 93 11.40 -3.45 -6.87
C HIS A 93 10.45 -3.29 -8.08
N SER A 94 10.97 -3.12 -9.30
CA SER A 94 10.12 -3.15 -10.48
C SER A 94 9.53 -4.55 -10.67
N LEU A 95 8.20 -4.65 -10.64
CA LEU A 95 7.52 -5.90 -10.95
C LEU A 95 7.78 -6.29 -12.41
N PRO A 96 7.94 -7.58 -12.72
CA PRO A 96 7.91 -8.09 -14.10
C PRO A 96 6.67 -7.61 -14.85
N ALA A 97 6.77 -7.45 -16.16
CA ALA A 97 5.67 -6.91 -16.97
C ALA A 97 4.37 -7.73 -16.82
N THR A 98 4.48 -9.06 -16.76
CA THR A 98 3.34 -9.96 -16.56
C THR A 98 2.71 -9.76 -15.18
N ASP A 99 3.52 -9.66 -14.12
CA ASP A 99 3.03 -9.44 -12.75
C ASP A 99 2.30 -8.09 -12.64
N ARG A 100 2.86 -7.03 -13.27
CA ARG A 100 2.20 -5.72 -13.34
C ARG A 100 0.86 -5.79 -14.06
N ALA A 101 0.81 -6.49 -15.20
CA ALA A 101 -0.43 -6.64 -15.96
C ALA A 101 -1.51 -7.36 -15.14
N VAL A 102 -1.15 -8.45 -14.46
CA VAL A 102 -2.08 -9.20 -13.59
C VAL A 102 -2.51 -8.35 -12.39
N LEU A 103 -1.60 -7.61 -11.74
CA LEU A 103 -1.96 -6.70 -10.65
C LEU A 103 -2.94 -5.63 -11.10
N VAL A 104 -2.69 -5.00 -12.27
CA VAL A 104 -3.60 -4.00 -12.86
C VAL A 104 -5.00 -4.59 -13.07
N LEU A 105 -5.10 -5.81 -13.60
CA LEU A 105 -6.40 -6.46 -13.79
C LEU A 105 -7.11 -6.73 -12.45
N VAL A 106 -6.39 -7.21 -11.43
CA VAL A 106 -6.97 -7.38 -10.08
C VAL A 106 -7.49 -6.04 -9.56
N LEU A 107 -6.71 -4.96 -9.67
CA LEU A 107 -7.13 -3.63 -9.20
C LEU A 107 -8.30 -3.05 -10.00
N ILE A 108 -8.36 -3.29 -11.30
CA ILE A 108 -9.50 -2.86 -12.12
C ILE A 108 -10.77 -3.56 -11.66
N HIS A 109 -10.75 -4.89 -11.54
CA HIS A 109 -11.94 -5.67 -11.19
C HIS A 109 -12.34 -5.53 -9.72
N SER A 110 -11.37 -5.49 -8.79
CA SER A 110 -11.65 -5.43 -7.35
C SER A 110 -11.83 -3.99 -6.82
N VAL A 111 -11.29 -2.96 -7.49
CA VAL A 111 -11.30 -1.59 -6.98
C VAL A 111 -11.94 -0.61 -7.96
N ALA A 112 -11.42 -0.50 -9.20
CA ALA A 112 -11.84 0.56 -10.10
C ALA A 112 -13.30 0.39 -10.56
N ILE A 113 -13.69 -0.81 -10.99
CA ILE A 113 -15.06 -1.11 -11.40
C ILE A 113 -16.03 -0.99 -10.21
N PRO A 114 -15.80 -1.61 -9.03
CA PRO A 114 -16.68 -1.42 -7.88
C PRO A 114 -16.80 0.05 -7.45
N ARG A 115 -15.72 0.82 -7.49
CA ARG A 115 -15.74 2.25 -7.17
C ARG A 115 -16.57 3.05 -8.16
N SER A 116 -16.44 2.80 -9.46
CA SER A 116 -17.26 3.48 -10.50
C SER A 116 -18.74 3.17 -10.38
N ARG A 117 -19.09 2.04 -9.76
CA ARG A 117 -20.49 1.63 -9.48
C ARG A 117 -21.01 2.09 -8.12
N GLY A 118 -20.22 2.87 -7.37
CA GLY A 118 -20.59 3.35 -6.03
C GLY A 118 -20.57 2.29 -4.93
N LEU A 119 -20.01 1.10 -5.20
CA LEU A 119 -19.90 0.01 -4.23
C LEU A 119 -18.72 0.17 -3.26
N MET A 120 -17.85 1.14 -3.53
CA MET A 120 -16.71 1.51 -2.69
C MET A 120 -16.66 3.02 -2.50
N GLN A 121 -16.41 3.45 -1.27
CA GLN A 121 -16.23 4.85 -0.92
C GLN A 121 -14.76 5.14 -0.56
N GLY A 122 -14.39 6.42 -0.62
CA GLY A 122 -13.06 6.88 -0.27
C GLY A 122 -11.98 6.50 -1.30
N ASP A 123 -10.72 6.60 -0.86
CA ASP A 123 -9.53 6.40 -1.70
C ASP A 123 -8.77 5.10 -1.37
N THR A 124 -9.39 4.19 -0.62
CA THR A 124 -8.77 2.89 -0.27
C THR A 124 -8.53 2.03 -1.50
N TRP A 125 -7.42 1.31 -1.49
CA TRP A 125 -7.04 0.37 -2.55
C TRP A 125 -7.22 -1.10 -2.14
N THR A 126 -7.71 -1.35 -0.95
CA THR A 126 -8.18 -2.66 -0.49
C THR A 126 -9.69 -2.74 -0.66
N SER A 127 -10.19 -3.91 -0.92
CA SER A 127 -11.60 -4.13 -1.29
C SER A 127 -12.10 -5.47 -0.76
N GLY A 128 -13.39 -5.54 -0.47
CA GLY A 128 -14.09 -6.79 -0.22
C GLY A 128 -14.70 -7.43 -1.49
N GLN A 129 -14.42 -6.87 -2.68
CA GLN A 129 -14.92 -7.37 -3.96
C GLN A 129 -13.85 -8.23 -4.62
N PRO A 130 -13.94 -9.57 -4.55
CA PRO A 130 -12.93 -10.46 -5.11
C PRO A 130 -13.02 -10.52 -6.64
N THR A 131 -11.88 -10.70 -7.28
CA THR A 131 -11.76 -10.98 -8.71
C THR A 131 -11.50 -12.47 -8.88
N MET A 132 -12.28 -13.13 -9.73
CA MET A 132 -12.11 -14.56 -10.03
C MET A 132 -10.92 -14.78 -10.97
N ALA A 133 -10.20 -15.88 -10.79
CA ALA A 133 -9.11 -16.26 -11.72
C ALA A 133 -9.59 -16.38 -13.18
N SER A 134 -10.83 -16.84 -13.40
CA SER A 134 -11.45 -16.90 -14.72
C SER A 134 -11.67 -15.53 -15.35
N GLU A 135 -12.02 -14.52 -14.57
CA GLU A 135 -12.16 -13.13 -15.04
C GLU A 135 -10.82 -12.54 -15.49
N LEU A 136 -9.75 -12.81 -14.72
CA LEU A 136 -8.39 -12.39 -15.09
C LEU A 136 -7.96 -13.03 -16.42
N LEU A 137 -8.24 -14.31 -16.61
CA LEU A 137 -7.93 -15.03 -17.84
C LEU A 137 -8.76 -14.50 -19.02
N ALA A 138 -10.04 -14.24 -18.83
CA ALA A 138 -10.92 -13.71 -19.87
C ALA A 138 -10.55 -12.28 -20.28
N ALA A 139 -10.07 -11.47 -19.31
CA ALA A 139 -9.69 -10.08 -19.53
C ALA A 139 -8.25 -9.90 -20.06
N SER A 140 -7.44 -10.96 -20.02
CA SER A 140 -6.04 -10.93 -20.46
C SER A 140 -5.84 -11.77 -21.73
N ARG A 141 -4.73 -11.50 -22.45
CA ARG A 141 -4.23 -12.37 -23.52
C ARG A 141 -3.10 -13.29 -23.02
N LEU A 142 -2.95 -13.40 -21.70
CA LEU A 142 -1.90 -14.20 -21.06
C LEU A 142 -2.28 -15.68 -21.03
N GLN A 143 -1.26 -16.53 -21.03
CA GLN A 143 -1.47 -17.96 -20.82
C GLN A 143 -1.89 -18.23 -19.36
N PRO A 144 -2.74 -19.26 -19.11
CA PRO A 144 -3.16 -19.61 -17.73
C PRO A 144 -1.99 -19.85 -16.77
N THR A 145 -0.90 -20.41 -17.28
CA THR A 145 0.32 -20.65 -16.50
C THR A 145 0.97 -19.35 -16.06
N ASP A 146 1.05 -18.36 -16.96
CA ASP A 146 1.66 -17.06 -16.66
C ASP A 146 0.85 -16.29 -15.61
N VAL A 147 -0.48 -16.29 -15.74
CA VAL A 147 -1.38 -15.68 -14.74
C VAL A 147 -1.19 -16.34 -13.37
N ARG A 148 -1.09 -17.68 -13.33
CA ARG A 148 -0.90 -18.42 -12.07
C ARG A 148 0.45 -18.10 -11.41
N ILE A 149 1.52 -18.03 -12.20
CA ILE A 149 2.86 -17.67 -11.71
C ILE A 149 2.85 -16.23 -11.18
N ALA A 150 2.31 -15.28 -11.94
CA ALA A 150 2.21 -13.88 -11.53
C ALA A 150 1.41 -13.71 -10.23
N LEU A 151 0.26 -14.39 -10.10
CA LEU A 151 -0.51 -14.38 -8.85
C LEU A 151 0.27 -14.98 -7.68
N GLY A 152 1.11 -15.98 -7.90
CA GLY A 152 2.03 -16.52 -6.90
C GLY A 152 3.04 -15.47 -6.40
N HIS A 153 3.71 -14.78 -7.33
CA HIS A 153 4.66 -13.71 -7.02
C HIS A 153 3.97 -12.54 -6.29
N LEU A 154 2.83 -12.09 -6.80
CA LEU A 154 2.06 -10.99 -6.20
C LEU A 154 1.57 -11.31 -4.78
N ARG A 155 1.21 -12.58 -4.53
CA ARG A 155 0.84 -13.03 -3.18
C ARG A 155 2.05 -13.05 -2.25
N ALA A 156 3.18 -13.57 -2.71
CA ALA A 156 4.41 -13.58 -1.93
C ALA A 156 4.88 -12.14 -1.58
N ALA A 157 4.63 -11.18 -2.48
CA ALA A 157 4.89 -9.76 -2.26
C ALA A 157 3.80 -9.04 -1.42
N GLY A 158 2.72 -9.72 -1.01
CA GLY A 158 1.61 -9.12 -0.26
C GLY A 158 0.78 -8.09 -1.05
N LEU A 159 0.92 -8.04 -2.38
CA LEU A 159 0.17 -7.13 -3.25
C LEU A 159 -1.21 -7.68 -3.63
N VAL A 160 -1.37 -8.99 -3.54
CA VAL A 160 -2.63 -9.72 -3.78
C VAL A 160 -2.79 -10.76 -2.68
N GLN A 161 -4.01 -11.06 -2.29
CA GLN A 161 -4.33 -12.11 -1.34
C GLN A 161 -5.50 -12.96 -1.84
N LEU A 162 -5.61 -14.19 -1.35
CA LEU A 162 -6.79 -15.02 -1.61
C LEU A 162 -8.00 -14.48 -0.85
N ALA A 163 -9.12 -14.41 -1.52
CA ALA A 163 -10.37 -14.09 -0.85
C ALA A 163 -10.75 -15.23 0.10
N PRO A 164 -11.34 -14.93 1.27
CA PRO A 164 -11.91 -15.94 2.14
C PRO A 164 -12.93 -16.79 1.37
N GLN A 165 -12.76 -18.09 1.39
CA GLN A 165 -13.72 -18.99 0.76
C GLN A 165 -15.03 -18.97 1.55
N ARG A 166 -16.14 -18.64 0.87
CA ARG A 166 -17.46 -18.87 1.44
C ARG A 166 -17.83 -20.33 1.29
N ALA A 167 -18.36 -20.93 2.35
CA ALA A 167 -18.88 -22.29 2.29
C ALA A 167 -19.93 -22.39 1.15
N GLY A 168 -19.71 -23.33 0.20
CA GLY A 168 -20.60 -23.52 -0.96
C GLY A 168 -20.21 -22.76 -2.24
N ALA A 169 -19.20 -21.88 -2.23
CA ALA A 169 -18.62 -21.35 -3.45
C ALA A 169 -17.76 -22.42 -4.12
N GLY A 170 -17.96 -22.64 -5.43
CA GLY A 170 -17.18 -23.61 -6.20
C GLY A 170 -15.67 -23.38 -6.08
N GLN A 171 -14.86 -24.38 -6.46
CA GLN A 171 -13.40 -24.45 -6.26
C GLN A 171 -12.57 -23.36 -7.00
N SER A 172 -13.19 -22.34 -7.57
CA SER A 172 -12.46 -21.28 -8.30
C SER A 172 -11.81 -20.30 -7.34
N ALA A 173 -10.49 -20.16 -7.44
CA ALA A 173 -9.73 -19.20 -6.65
C ALA A 173 -10.16 -17.76 -6.98
N ALA A 174 -10.42 -16.98 -5.95
CA ALA A 174 -10.71 -15.56 -6.04
C ALA A 174 -9.65 -14.75 -5.30
N TYR A 175 -9.35 -13.56 -5.82
CA TYR A 175 -8.25 -12.74 -5.37
C TYR A 175 -8.73 -11.34 -4.98
N LEU A 176 -8.12 -10.79 -3.95
CA LEU A 176 -8.32 -9.43 -3.47
C LEU A 176 -7.00 -8.67 -3.52
N PRO A 177 -7.04 -7.33 -3.60
CA PRO A 177 -5.88 -6.50 -3.31
C PRO A 177 -5.30 -6.85 -1.95
N GLY A 178 -3.97 -6.96 -1.87
CA GLY A 178 -3.26 -7.39 -0.67
C GLY A 178 -2.95 -6.25 0.30
N PRO A 179 -2.46 -6.59 1.50
CA PRO A 179 -2.24 -5.62 2.59
C PRO A 179 -1.17 -4.56 2.28
N GLN A 180 -0.22 -4.83 1.39
CA GLN A 180 0.78 -3.83 1.00
C GLN A 180 0.17 -2.58 0.37
N LEU A 181 -1.05 -2.66 -0.17
CA LEU A 181 -1.74 -1.49 -0.74
C LEU A 181 -2.26 -0.51 0.32
N HIS A 182 -2.32 -0.91 1.60
CA HIS A 182 -2.56 0.02 2.70
C HIS A 182 -1.39 1.00 2.90
N ARG A 183 -0.16 0.60 2.53
CA ARG A 183 1.07 1.36 2.74
C ARG A 183 1.30 2.48 1.72
N LEU A 184 0.39 2.65 0.77
CA LEU A 184 0.46 3.72 -0.21
C LEU A 184 0.11 5.06 0.45
N SER A 185 0.99 6.06 0.31
CA SER A 185 0.68 7.45 0.67
C SER A 185 -0.48 7.99 -0.17
N ALA A 186 -1.07 9.12 0.23
CA ALA A 186 -2.13 9.75 -0.54
C ALA A 186 -1.69 10.12 -1.97
N ALA A 187 -0.43 10.57 -2.14
CA ALA A 187 0.12 10.87 -3.45
C ALA A 187 0.38 9.60 -4.28
N ALA A 188 0.89 8.52 -3.65
CA ALA A 188 1.06 7.24 -4.32
C ALA A 188 -0.28 6.65 -4.78
N ARG A 189 -1.34 6.76 -3.96
CA ARG A 189 -2.70 6.34 -4.33
C ARG A 189 -3.24 7.10 -5.54
N ARG A 190 -3.04 8.41 -5.58
CA ARG A 190 -3.43 9.23 -6.74
C ARG A 190 -2.67 8.82 -8.00
N ARG A 191 -1.34 8.65 -7.91
CA ARG A 191 -0.53 8.20 -9.05
C ARG A 191 -1.01 6.84 -9.57
N LEU A 192 -1.27 5.88 -8.69
CA LEU A 192 -1.80 4.57 -9.07
C LEU A 192 -3.16 4.68 -9.76
N GLN A 193 -4.05 5.54 -9.27
CA GLN A 193 -5.35 5.79 -9.91
C GLN A 193 -5.19 6.37 -11.31
N GLU A 194 -4.30 7.32 -11.49
CA GLU A 194 -4.01 7.89 -12.81
C GLU A 194 -3.46 6.85 -13.79
N GLU A 195 -2.52 6.01 -13.34
CA GLU A 195 -1.99 4.92 -14.16
C GLU A 195 -3.09 3.93 -14.58
N LEU A 196 -3.99 3.58 -13.67
CA LEU A 196 -5.12 2.70 -14.00
C LEU A 196 -6.07 3.34 -15.01
N ILE A 197 -6.35 4.64 -14.91
CA ILE A 197 -7.18 5.37 -15.89
C ILE A 197 -6.49 5.39 -17.25
N LEU A 198 -5.19 5.67 -17.29
CA LEU A 198 -4.40 5.69 -18.53
C LEU A 198 -4.34 4.30 -19.19
N ALA A 199 -4.28 3.23 -18.38
CA ALA A 199 -4.26 1.85 -18.87
C ALA A 199 -5.64 1.36 -19.33
N ALA A 200 -6.70 1.62 -18.54
CA ALA A 200 -8.03 1.06 -18.79
C ALA A 200 -8.85 1.88 -19.81
N ALA A 201 -8.63 3.20 -19.87
CA ALA A 201 -9.39 4.11 -20.74
C ALA A 201 -8.50 5.18 -21.39
N PRO A 202 -7.49 4.78 -22.20
CA PRO A 202 -6.47 5.69 -22.72
C PRO A 202 -7.00 6.80 -23.60
N SER A 203 -8.15 6.63 -24.24
CA SER A 203 -8.82 7.62 -25.09
C SER A 203 -9.84 8.50 -24.37
N SER A 204 -10.03 8.30 -23.05
CA SER A 204 -11.01 9.08 -22.29
C SER A 204 -10.57 10.55 -22.12
N PRO A 205 -11.52 11.50 -21.97
CA PRO A 205 -11.20 12.89 -21.66
C PRO A 205 -10.39 13.03 -20.36
N VAL A 206 -10.63 12.16 -19.38
CA VAL A 206 -9.87 12.14 -18.12
C VAL A 206 -8.41 11.73 -18.36
N ALA A 207 -8.15 10.72 -19.19
CA ALA A 207 -6.80 10.33 -19.57
C ALA A 207 -6.06 11.45 -20.31
N ALA A 208 -6.76 12.18 -21.21
CA ALA A 208 -6.18 13.35 -21.88
C ALA A 208 -5.82 14.47 -20.89
N ALA A 209 -6.68 14.75 -19.91
CA ALA A 209 -6.42 15.73 -18.85
C ALA A 209 -5.23 15.34 -17.96
N ILE A 210 -5.10 14.05 -17.62
CA ILE A 210 -3.96 13.54 -16.84
C ILE A 210 -2.65 13.74 -17.61
N ARG A 211 -2.60 13.39 -18.92
CA ARG A 211 -1.41 13.61 -19.76
C ARG A 211 -1.05 15.10 -19.83
N ALA A 212 -2.02 15.96 -20.17
CA ALA A 212 -1.80 17.39 -20.25
C ALA A 212 -1.30 18.02 -18.95
N ARG A 213 -1.69 17.47 -17.78
CA ARG A 213 -1.16 17.92 -16.50
C ARG A 213 0.29 17.47 -16.29
N ARG A 214 0.64 16.23 -16.67
CA ARG A 214 2.01 15.68 -16.54
C ARG A 214 3.02 16.37 -17.45
N ASP A 215 2.56 16.83 -18.61
CA ASP A 215 3.38 17.54 -19.59
C ASP A 215 3.67 19.00 -19.21
N ARG A 216 3.03 19.53 -18.15
CA ARG A 216 3.29 20.88 -17.65
C ARG A 216 4.55 20.87 -16.77
N PRO A 217 5.64 21.59 -17.17
CA PRO A 217 6.81 21.71 -16.31
C PRO A 217 6.42 22.44 -15.02
N GLY A 218 6.67 21.83 -13.86
CA GLY A 218 6.44 22.41 -12.54
C GLY A 218 5.23 21.86 -11.76
N ALA A 219 4.64 20.74 -12.15
CA ALA A 219 3.52 20.10 -11.44
C ALA A 219 3.98 18.92 -10.55
N ALA A 220 5.15 19.04 -9.90
CA ALA A 220 5.66 18.08 -8.90
C ALA A 220 5.54 18.64 -7.49
#